data_6b7304baf865375aeed344c9d707a9b2
#
_entry.id   6b7304baf865375aeed344c9d707a9b2
#
_cell.length_a   1.000
_cell.length_b   1.000
_cell.length_c   1.000
_cell.angle_alpha   90.00
_cell.angle_beta   90.00
_cell.angle_gamma   90.00
#
_symmetry.space_group_name_H-M   'P 1'
#
loop_
_entity.id
_entity.type
_entity.pdbx_description
1 polymer ?
#
loop_
_entity_poly.entity_id
_entity_poly.type
_entity_poly.pdbx_seq_one_letter_code
_entity_poly.pdbx_strand_id
1 'polypeptide(L)'
;MSEDLHYIHENCEKIKDRIRTAAQRSGKNPEEIRVVAVSKTVDAARITKALECGITDLGENRVQELCEKFDSISMKCKWHLIGHLQTNKVKYILEKVAIIHSLDRLELAKEIQKRAEKTGRIVEALVQVNIAAEDSKFGISPENALGLIKELSIMGNIKVKGLMTMAPLVENPEDVRWVFAGLRKLLIDIGKENIDNIDMEYLSMGMSNDFEIAIEEGSNIVRIGTAIFGIR
;
A
#
# COMPACT_ATOMS: atom_id res chain seq x y z
N MET A 1 -0.52 -1.69 -34.69
CA MET A 1 0.04 -0.38 -34.36
C MET A 1 0.47 -0.46 -32.90
N SER A 2 1.78 -0.31 -32.61
CA SER A 2 2.24 -0.23 -31.21
C SER A 2 1.66 1.06 -30.64
N GLU A 3 0.80 0.96 -29.60
CA GLU A 3 0.41 2.13 -28.84
C GLU A 3 1.68 2.88 -28.41
N ASP A 4 1.69 4.18 -28.63
CA ASP A 4 2.79 5.02 -28.15
C ASP A 4 2.69 5.10 -26.61
N LEU A 5 3.53 4.33 -25.92
CA LEU A 5 3.57 4.30 -24.45
C LEU A 5 4.51 5.36 -23.85
N HIS A 6 4.95 6.34 -24.65
CA HIS A 6 5.87 7.39 -24.21
C HIS A 6 5.28 8.23 -23.07
N TYR A 7 3.97 8.42 -23.08
CA TYR A 7 3.26 9.16 -22.02
C TYR A 7 3.48 8.57 -20.61
N ILE A 8 3.69 7.24 -20.49
CA ILE A 8 3.96 6.60 -19.19
C ILE A 8 5.29 7.09 -18.62
N HIS A 9 6.31 7.21 -19.49
CA HIS A 9 7.61 7.76 -19.07
C HIS A 9 7.46 9.20 -18.59
N GLU A 10 6.79 10.05 -19.37
CA GLU A 10 6.53 11.45 -18.97
C GLU A 10 5.76 11.53 -17.65
N ASN A 11 4.75 10.67 -17.47
CA ASN A 11 3.97 10.63 -16.24
C ASN A 11 4.83 10.19 -15.04
N CYS A 12 5.70 9.18 -15.20
CA CYS A 12 6.61 8.75 -14.16
C CYS A 12 7.56 9.88 -13.73
N GLU A 13 8.13 10.63 -14.68
CA GLU A 13 9.00 11.78 -14.35
C GLU A 13 8.23 12.89 -13.62
N LYS A 14 7.02 13.24 -14.10
CA LYS A 14 6.15 14.21 -13.41
C LYS A 14 5.83 13.78 -11.96
N ILE A 15 5.57 12.49 -11.74
CA ILE A 15 5.31 11.95 -10.39
C ILE A 15 6.56 12.05 -9.51
N LYS A 16 7.73 11.72 -10.02
CA LYS A 16 9.00 11.85 -9.28
C LYS A 16 9.26 13.30 -8.87
N ASP A 17 9.01 14.26 -9.76
CA ASP A 17 9.18 15.68 -9.45
C ASP A 17 8.18 16.19 -8.39
N ARG A 18 6.92 15.77 -8.49
CA ARG A 18 5.90 16.09 -7.49
C ARG A 18 6.23 15.48 -6.11
N ILE A 19 6.70 14.23 -6.08
CA ILE A 19 7.17 13.57 -4.84
C ILE A 19 8.35 14.35 -4.25
N ARG A 20 9.34 14.71 -5.07
CA ARG A 20 10.50 15.49 -4.63
C ARG A 20 10.07 16.81 -3.99
N THR A 21 9.15 17.51 -4.63
CA THR A 21 8.62 18.79 -4.13
C THR A 21 7.88 18.62 -2.81
N ALA A 22 7.00 17.64 -2.68
CA ALA A 22 6.25 17.38 -1.45
C ALA A 22 7.18 16.93 -0.30
N ALA A 23 8.17 16.07 -0.59
CA ALA A 23 9.17 15.64 0.38
C ALA A 23 10.02 16.82 0.90
N GLN A 24 10.45 17.71 0.00
CA GLN A 24 11.19 18.92 0.39
C GLN A 24 10.38 19.85 1.29
N ARG A 25 9.07 20.05 1.02
CA ARG A 25 8.19 20.87 1.87
C ARG A 25 8.08 20.32 3.30
N SER A 26 8.17 19.00 3.45
CA SER A 26 8.07 18.33 4.76
C SER A 26 9.41 17.96 5.38
N GLY A 27 10.52 18.36 4.78
CA GLY A 27 11.88 18.07 5.28
C GLY A 27 12.27 16.60 5.20
N LYS A 28 11.64 15.83 4.28
CA LYS A 28 11.92 14.40 4.06
C LYS A 28 12.85 14.16 2.89
N ASN A 29 13.54 13.03 2.93
CA ASN A 29 14.29 12.54 1.79
C ASN A 29 13.33 11.92 0.75
N PRO A 30 13.27 12.43 -0.51
CA PRO A 30 12.44 11.87 -1.57
C PRO A 30 12.70 10.39 -1.86
N GLU A 31 13.93 9.93 -1.68
CA GLU A 31 14.34 8.53 -1.92
C GLU A 31 13.72 7.54 -0.92
N GLU A 32 13.20 8.03 0.22
CA GLU A 32 12.49 7.22 1.21
C GLU A 32 11.02 7.02 0.87
N ILE A 33 10.51 7.73 -0.16
CA ILE A 33 9.11 7.62 -0.59
C ILE A 33 8.99 6.52 -1.64
N ARG A 34 8.39 5.40 -1.27
CA ARG A 34 8.11 4.28 -2.15
C ARG A 34 6.85 4.53 -2.98
N VAL A 35 6.97 4.39 -4.30
CA VAL A 35 5.83 4.47 -5.21
C VAL A 35 5.33 3.06 -5.53
N VAL A 36 4.14 2.73 -5.09
CA VAL A 36 3.42 1.52 -5.53
C VAL A 36 2.55 1.89 -6.72
N ALA A 37 2.95 1.48 -7.92
CA ALA A 37 2.15 1.71 -9.12
C ALA A 37 0.93 0.78 -9.13
N VAL A 38 -0.27 1.37 -9.06
CA VAL A 38 -1.54 0.64 -9.01
C VAL A 38 -1.93 0.17 -10.40
N SER A 39 -1.65 -1.09 -10.69
CA SER A 39 -1.75 -1.69 -12.03
C SER A 39 -3.10 -2.37 -12.33
N LYS A 40 -4.11 -2.27 -11.44
CA LYS A 40 -5.45 -2.84 -11.69
C LYS A 40 -5.97 -2.41 -13.06
N THR A 41 -6.51 -3.34 -13.84
CA THR A 41 -7.02 -3.15 -15.22
C THR A 41 -6.00 -2.64 -16.24
N VAL A 42 -4.71 -2.64 -15.93
CA VAL A 42 -3.62 -2.23 -16.83
C VAL A 42 -3.00 -3.47 -17.45
N ASP A 43 -2.75 -3.44 -18.76
CA ASP A 43 -2.10 -4.53 -19.48
C ASP A 43 -0.61 -4.66 -19.20
N ALA A 44 -0.03 -5.80 -19.59
CA ALA A 44 1.37 -6.12 -19.31
C ALA A 44 2.36 -5.16 -20.01
N ALA A 45 2.03 -4.63 -21.18
CA ALA A 45 2.91 -3.73 -21.92
C ALA A 45 3.08 -2.39 -21.19
N ARG A 46 1.98 -1.80 -20.70
CA ARG A 46 2.01 -0.58 -19.89
C ARG A 46 2.71 -0.78 -18.55
N ILE A 47 2.50 -1.93 -17.89
CA ILE A 47 3.20 -2.28 -16.65
C ILE A 47 4.71 -2.37 -16.91
N THR A 48 5.12 -3.10 -17.95
CA THR A 48 6.52 -3.23 -18.33
C THR A 48 7.15 -1.86 -18.57
N LYS A 49 6.44 -0.96 -19.26
CA LYS A 49 6.91 0.42 -19.49
C LYS A 49 7.13 1.20 -18.19
N ALA A 50 6.23 1.08 -17.21
CA ALA A 50 6.42 1.70 -15.90
C ALA A 50 7.62 1.13 -15.14
N LEU A 51 7.86 -0.18 -15.22
CA LEU A 51 9.04 -0.83 -14.65
C LEU A 51 10.35 -0.34 -15.31
N GLU A 52 10.36 -0.15 -16.63
CA GLU A 52 11.49 0.44 -17.37
C GLU A 52 11.79 1.88 -16.91
N CYS A 53 10.78 2.61 -16.42
CA CYS A 53 10.95 3.97 -15.86
C CYS A 53 11.46 3.96 -14.41
N GLY A 54 11.81 2.78 -13.86
CA GLY A 54 12.36 2.64 -12.53
C GLY A 54 11.34 2.42 -11.41
N ILE A 55 10.06 2.19 -11.74
CA ILE A 55 9.09 1.69 -10.76
C ILE A 55 9.50 0.26 -10.38
N THR A 56 9.53 -0.04 -9.10
CA THR A 56 9.92 -1.36 -8.57
C THR A 56 8.79 -2.10 -7.87
N ASP A 57 7.72 -1.38 -7.51
CA ASP A 57 6.63 -1.89 -6.70
C ASP A 57 5.29 -1.72 -7.41
N LEU A 58 4.56 -2.82 -7.57
CA LEU A 58 3.26 -2.88 -8.23
C LEU A 58 2.15 -3.21 -7.23
N GLY A 59 1.00 -2.58 -7.36
CA GLY A 59 -0.14 -2.78 -6.47
C GLY A 59 -1.37 -3.31 -7.18
N GLU A 60 -1.94 -4.40 -6.65
CA GLU A 60 -3.18 -4.98 -7.15
C GLU A 60 -4.28 -5.01 -6.12
N ASN A 61 -5.52 -4.81 -6.60
CA ASN A 61 -6.70 -4.88 -5.74
C ASN A 61 -7.28 -6.31 -5.68
N ARG A 62 -7.15 -7.10 -6.74
CA ARG A 62 -7.79 -8.41 -6.90
C ARG A 62 -6.74 -9.51 -6.98
N VAL A 63 -6.95 -10.57 -6.20
CA VAL A 63 -6.07 -11.74 -6.15
C VAL A 63 -5.90 -12.40 -7.50
N GLN A 64 -6.98 -12.57 -8.27
CA GLN A 64 -6.91 -13.21 -9.58
C GLN A 64 -6.01 -12.41 -10.53
N GLU A 65 -6.25 -11.12 -10.63
CA GLU A 65 -5.48 -10.22 -11.49
C GLU A 65 -4.00 -10.17 -11.09
N LEU A 66 -3.73 -10.17 -9.77
CA LEU A 66 -2.35 -10.27 -9.27
C LEU A 66 -1.67 -11.56 -9.75
N CYS A 67 -2.34 -12.72 -9.62
CA CYS A 67 -1.76 -14.00 -10.03
C CYS A 67 -1.48 -14.05 -11.53
N GLU A 68 -2.43 -13.63 -12.37
CA GLU A 68 -2.28 -13.59 -13.83
C GLU A 68 -1.09 -12.70 -14.26
N LYS A 69 -0.96 -11.53 -13.64
CA LYS A 69 0.13 -10.59 -13.93
C LYS A 69 1.47 -11.05 -13.38
N PHE A 70 1.48 -11.65 -12.19
CA PHE A 70 2.69 -12.21 -11.61
C PHE A 70 3.34 -13.24 -12.54
N ASP A 71 2.52 -14.06 -13.17
CA ASP A 71 3.00 -15.11 -14.08
C ASP A 71 3.36 -14.55 -15.48
N SER A 72 2.83 -13.39 -15.88
CA SER A 72 3.04 -12.77 -17.20
C SER A 72 4.14 -11.70 -17.24
N ILE A 73 4.45 -11.06 -16.12
CA ILE A 73 5.48 -10.02 -16.03
C ILE A 73 6.83 -10.65 -15.71
N SER A 74 7.75 -10.63 -16.67
CA SER A 74 9.09 -11.22 -16.53
C SER A 74 10.10 -10.32 -15.82
N MET A 75 9.85 -9.00 -15.75
CA MET A 75 10.73 -8.07 -15.05
C MET A 75 10.61 -8.23 -13.52
N LYS A 76 11.75 -8.12 -12.83
CA LYS A 76 11.78 -8.20 -11.37
C LYS A 76 11.08 -7.00 -10.75
N CYS A 77 10.03 -7.26 -9.99
CA CYS A 77 9.28 -6.27 -9.24
C CYS A 77 8.73 -6.87 -7.94
N LYS A 78 8.28 -6.00 -7.03
CA LYS A 78 7.60 -6.40 -5.79
C LYS A 78 6.10 -6.21 -5.97
N TRP A 79 5.33 -7.25 -5.67
CA TRP A 79 3.89 -7.21 -5.73
C TRP A 79 3.30 -6.88 -4.36
N HIS A 80 2.37 -5.95 -4.33
CA HIS A 80 1.62 -5.55 -3.14
C HIS A 80 0.14 -5.86 -3.34
N LEU A 81 -0.49 -6.53 -2.38
CA LEU A 81 -1.94 -6.59 -2.34
C LEU A 81 -2.46 -5.38 -1.55
N ILE A 82 -3.15 -4.48 -2.24
CA ILE A 82 -3.63 -3.22 -1.68
C ILE A 82 -5.16 -3.17 -1.53
N GLY A 83 -5.89 -4.11 -2.15
CA GLY A 83 -7.34 -4.24 -2.02
C GLY A 83 -7.76 -5.23 -0.94
N HIS A 84 -9.07 -5.25 -0.61
CA HIS A 84 -9.62 -6.15 0.39
C HIS A 84 -9.30 -7.61 0.09
N LEU A 85 -8.72 -8.31 1.06
CA LEU A 85 -8.35 -9.73 0.95
C LEU A 85 -9.40 -10.63 1.61
N GLN A 86 -10.07 -11.42 0.78
CA GLN A 86 -10.93 -12.48 1.28
C GLN A 86 -10.08 -13.64 1.85
N THR A 87 -10.49 -14.17 2.99
CA THR A 87 -9.76 -15.22 3.71
C THR A 87 -9.47 -16.45 2.85
N ASN A 88 -10.44 -16.90 2.03
CA ASN A 88 -10.30 -18.04 1.14
C ASN A 88 -9.31 -17.82 -0.04
N LYS A 89 -8.90 -16.56 -0.29
CA LYS A 89 -7.97 -16.19 -1.36
C LYS A 89 -6.50 -16.08 -0.89
N VAL A 90 -6.24 -16.09 0.40
CA VAL A 90 -4.89 -15.99 1.00
C VAL A 90 -3.91 -16.98 0.36
N LYS A 91 -4.32 -18.23 0.17
CA LYS A 91 -3.49 -19.31 -0.37
C LYS A 91 -2.88 -19.03 -1.75
N TYR A 92 -3.44 -18.13 -2.54
CA TYR A 92 -2.99 -17.86 -3.90
C TYR A 92 -1.89 -16.81 -4.00
N ILE A 93 -1.75 -15.98 -2.94
CA ILE A 93 -0.89 -14.79 -3.01
C ILE A 93 0.30 -14.81 -2.06
N LEU A 94 0.31 -15.68 -1.03
CA LEU A 94 1.34 -15.60 0.01
C LEU A 94 2.77 -15.72 -0.53
N GLU A 95 2.99 -16.50 -1.57
CA GLU A 95 4.32 -16.66 -2.17
C GLU A 95 4.65 -15.58 -3.20
N LYS A 96 3.65 -14.79 -3.61
CA LYS A 96 3.75 -13.81 -4.70
C LYS A 96 3.91 -12.37 -4.18
N VAL A 97 3.35 -12.04 -3.03
CA VAL A 97 3.35 -10.67 -2.51
C VAL A 97 4.51 -10.37 -1.58
N ALA A 98 5.02 -9.15 -1.67
CA ALA A 98 5.97 -8.60 -0.73
C ALA A 98 5.26 -8.09 0.54
N ILE A 99 4.17 -7.33 0.36
CA ILE A 99 3.41 -6.72 1.48
C ILE A 99 1.91 -6.84 1.21
N ILE A 100 1.14 -7.20 2.24
CA ILE A 100 -0.33 -7.10 2.27
C ILE A 100 -0.70 -5.80 3.00
N HIS A 101 -1.37 -4.86 2.32
CA HIS A 101 -1.73 -3.56 2.91
C HIS A 101 -3.09 -3.55 3.61
N SER A 102 -3.87 -4.60 3.45
CA SER A 102 -5.29 -4.64 3.80
C SER A 102 -5.62 -5.61 4.93
N LEU A 103 -4.71 -5.74 5.90
CA LEU A 103 -4.98 -6.55 7.09
C LEU A 103 -5.87 -5.76 8.06
N ASP A 104 -7.13 -6.15 8.19
CA ASP A 104 -8.16 -5.40 8.92
C ASP A 104 -8.92 -6.20 9.98
N ARG A 105 -8.63 -7.51 10.12
CA ARG A 105 -9.36 -8.40 11.04
C ARG A 105 -8.57 -9.63 11.43
N LEU A 106 -8.88 -10.16 12.60
CA LEU A 106 -8.18 -11.30 13.20
C LEU A 106 -8.37 -12.61 12.40
N GLU A 107 -9.55 -12.85 11.80
CA GLU A 107 -9.83 -14.04 10.99
C GLU A 107 -8.92 -14.12 9.77
N LEU A 108 -8.66 -12.96 9.13
CA LEU A 108 -7.71 -12.89 8.02
C LEU A 108 -6.29 -13.19 8.49
N ALA A 109 -5.88 -12.59 9.61
CA ALA A 109 -4.56 -12.82 10.19
C ALA A 109 -4.33 -14.30 10.53
N LYS A 110 -5.31 -14.96 11.16
CA LYS A 110 -5.23 -16.40 11.47
C LYS A 110 -5.04 -17.27 10.23
N GLU A 111 -5.70 -16.97 9.12
CA GLU A 111 -5.50 -17.71 7.88
C GLU A 111 -4.14 -17.42 7.25
N ILE A 112 -3.66 -16.15 7.28
CA ILE A 112 -2.30 -15.80 6.84
C ILE A 112 -1.27 -16.57 7.68
N GLN A 113 -1.34 -16.52 9.01
CA GLN A 113 -0.46 -17.23 9.93
C GLN A 113 -0.44 -18.74 9.61
N LYS A 114 -1.60 -19.38 9.55
CA LYS A 114 -1.76 -20.81 9.27
C LYS A 114 -1.11 -21.23 7.94
N ARG A 115 -1.19 -20.39 6.91
CA ARG A 115 -0.60 -20.68 5.59
C ARG A 115 0.89 -20.39 5.56
N ALA A 116 1.30 -19.28 6.14
CA ALA A 116 2.70 -18.87 6.20
C ALA A 116 3.54 -19.86 7.02
N GLU A 117 3.00 -20.39 8.10
CA GLU A 117 3.61 -21.41 8.94
C GLU A 117 3.94 -22.69 8.15
N LYS A 118 3.03 -23.14 7.25
CA LYS A 118 3.25 -24.32 6.40
C LYS A 118 4.41 -24.17 5.42
N THR A 119 4.71 -22.94 5.01
CA THR A 119 5.79 -22.61 4.04
C THR A 119 7.04 -22.08 4.71
N GLY A 120 7.03 -21.88 6.04
CA GLY A 120 8.12 -21.26 6.79
C GLY A 120 8.34 -19.78 6.45
N ARG A 121 7.35 -19.12 5.81
CA ARG A 121 7.48 -17.73 5.36
C ARG A 121 7.03 -16.76 6.45
N ILE A 122 7.70 -15.61 6.52
CA ILE A 122 7.22 -14.44 7.26
C ILE A 122 6.55 -13.49 6.27
N VAL A 123 5.30 -13.12 6.54
CA VAL A 123 4.48 -12.25 5.70
C VAL A 123 4.47 -10.84 6.28
N GLU A 124 4.97 -9.88 5.52
CA GLU A 124 4.85 -8.47 5.89
C GLU A 124 3.44 -7.97 5.62
N ALA A 125 2.86 -7.25 6.58
CA ALA A 125 1.52 -6.70 6.47
C ALA A 125 1.43 -5.29 7.09
N LEU A 126 0.51 -4.49 6.54
CA LEU A 126 0.07 -3.23 7.14
C LEU A 126 -1.35 -3.41 7.66
N VAL A 127 -1.63 -2.85 8.82
CA VAL A 127 -2.99 -2.81 9.34
C VAL A 127 -3.76 -1.69 8.66
N GLN A 128 -4.86 -2.05 8.00
CA GLN A 128 -5.74 -1.09 7.36
C GLN A 128 -6.68 -0.47 8.39
N VAL A 129 -6.63 0.86 8.51
CA VAL A 129 -7.43 1.64 9.46
C VAL A 129 -8.38 2.57 8.72
N ASN A 130 -9.65 2.58 9.09
CA ASN A 130 -10.67 3.49 8.58
C ASN A 130 -10.72 4.77 9.41
N ILE A 131 -9.79 5.69 9.16
CA ILE A 131 -9.69 6.97 9.90
C ILE A 131 -10.91 7.85 9.65
N ALA A 132 -11.45 7.82 8.43
CA ALA A 132 -12.58 8.68 8.04
C ALA A 132 -13.94 8.18 8.57
N ALA A 133 -13.99 7.00 9.17
CA ALA A 133 -15.22 6.37 9.68
C ALA A 133 -16.34 6.26 8.61
N GLU A 134 -15.96 6.02 7.34
CA GLU A 134 -16.93 5.79 6.26
C GLU A 134 -17.42 4.34 6.30
N ASP A 135 -18.72 4.13 6.47
CA ASP A 135 -19.34 2.80 6.55
C ASP A 135 -19.10 1.92 5.32
N SER A 136 -18.90 2.55 4.15
CA SER A 136 -18.65 1.86 2.88
C SER A 136 -17.20 1.39 2.69
N LYS A 137 -16.28 1.76 3.60
CA LYS A 137 -14.84 1.44 3.47
C LYS A 137 -14.41 0.33 4.40
N PHE A 138 -13.48 -0.49 3.91
CA PHE A 138 -12.79 -1.49 4.70
C PHE A 138 -11.77 -0.83 5.64
N GLY A 139 -11.39 -1.56 6.67
CA GLY A 139 -10.42 -1.15 7.67
C GLY A 139 -11.00 -1.22 9.07
N ILE A 140 -10.14 -1.48 10.04
CA ILE A 140 -10.52 -1.45 11.47
C ILE A 140 -10.67 0.00 11.92
N SER A 141 -11.52 0.26 12.91
CA SER A 141 -11.60 1.60 13.50
C SER A 141 -10.32 1.94 14.28
N PRO A 142 -9.96 3.23 14.38
CA PRO A 142 -8.74 3.66 15.09
C PRO A 142 -8.66 3.13 16.52
N GLU A 143 -9.80 3.10 17.24
CA GLU A 143 -9.88 2.67 18.63
C GLU A 143 -9.57 1.19 18.80
N ASN A 144 -9.86 0.37 17.80
CA ASN A 144 -9.64 -1.08 17.81
C ASN A 144 -8.28 -1.50 17.24
N ALA A 145 -7.54 -0.57 16.59
CA ALA A 145 -6.30 -0.88 15.90
C ALA A 145 -5.22 -1.44 16.84
N LEU A 146 -5.03 -0.82 18.01
CA LEU A 146 -4.05 -1.29 19.00
C LEU A 146 -4.40 -2.71 19.51
N GLY A 147 -5.69 -2.99 19.74
CA GLY A 147 -6.15 -4.31 20.16
C GLY A 147 -5.80 -5.39 19.12
N LEU A 148 -6.11 -5.12 17.85
CA LEU A 148 -5.76 -6.04 16.77
C LEU A 148 -4.23 -6.22 16.66
N ILE A 149 -3.44 -5.16 16.76
CA ILE A 149 -1.97 -5.23 16.66
C ILE A 149 -1.37 -6.08 17.79
N LYS A 150 -1.91 -5.98 19.02
CA LYS A 150 -1.49 -6.86 20.14
C LYS A 150 -1.80 -8.34 19.85
N GLU A 151 -2.94 -8.64 19.23
CA GLU A 151 -3.24 -10.01 18.77
C GLU A 151 -2.32 -10.48 17.64
N LEU A 152 -1.86 -9.57 16.78
CA LEU A 152 -0.93 -9.89 15.68
C LEU A 152 0.50 -10.12 16.18
N SER A 153 0.92 -9.47 17.25
CA SER A 153 2.29 -9.53 17.78
C SER A 153 2.72 -10.94 18.21
N ILE A 154 1.77 -11.77 18.63
CA ILE A 154 2.02 -13.17 19.02
C ILE A 154 2.03 -14.16 17.84
N MET A 155 1.80 -13.68 16.61
CA MET A 155 1.79 -14.50 15.40
C MET A 155 3.17 -14.50 14.75
N GLY A 156 3.94 -15.59 14.90
CA GLY A 156 5.34 -15.64 14.50
C GLY A 156 5.60 -15.56 12.98
N ASN A 157 4.59 -15.79 12.15
CA ASN A 157 4.73 -15.74 10.68
C ASN A 157 4.08 -14.50 10.04
N ILE A 158 3.62 -13.53 10.84
CA ILE A 158 3.16 -12.22 10.39
C ILE A 158 4.05 -11.15 11.01
N LYS A 159 4.58 -10.26 10.18
CA LYS A 159 5.30 -9.09 10.63
C LYS A 159 4.52 -7.83 10.27
N VAL A 160 3.98 -7.15 11.27
CA VAL A 160 3.30 -5.87 11.06
C VAL A 160 4.36 -4.78 10.86
N LYS A 161 4.34 -4.13 9.70
CA LYS A 161 5.32 -3.12 9.30
C LYS A 161 4.78 -1.69 9.36
N GLY A 162 3.54 -1.49 9.76
CA GLY A 162 2.93 -0.17 9.84
C GLY A 162 1.44 -0.17 9.54
N LEU A 163 0.94 0.98 9.10
CA LEU A 163 -0.48 1.24 8.90
C LEU A 163 -0.80 1.65 7.46
N MET A 164 -2.04 1.42 7.05
CA MET A 164 -2.58 1.88 5.77
C MET A 164 -3.93 2.54 5.97
N THR A 165 -4.22 3.59 5.20
CA THR A 165 -5.58 4.16 5.09
C THR A 165 -5.89 4.62 3.67
N MET A 166 -7.17 4.81 3.39
CA MET A 166 -7.69 5.45 2.18
C MET A 166 -8.55 6.64 2.59
N ALA A 167 -8.17 7.83 2.16
CA ALA A 167 -8.95 9.04 2.36
C ALA A 167 -10.21 9.07 1.45
N PRO A 168 -11.26 9.82 1.81
CA PRO A 168 -12.36 10.15 0.93
C PRO A 168 -11.89 10.77 -0.39
N LEU A 169 -12.67 10.56 -1.46
CA LEU A 169 -12.44 11.29 -2.69
C LEU A 169 -13.03 12.70 -2.54
N VAL A 170 -12.19 13.71 -2.67
CA VAL A 170 -12.56 15.12 -2.53
C VAL A 170 -12.05 15.93 -3.73
N GLU A 171 -12.64 17.12 -3.95
CA GLU A 171 -12.16 18.04 -4.98
C GLU A 171 -10.86 18.73 -4.55
N ASN A 172 -10.81 19.23 -3.32
CA ASN A 172 -9.61 19.84 -2.75
C ASN A 172 -8.86 18.84 -1.85
N PRO A 173 -7.64 18.40 -2.22
CA PRO A 173 -6.87 17.44 -1.43
C PRO A 173 -6.57 17.86 0.02
N GLU A 174 -6.57 19.18 0.30
CA GLU A 174 -6.40 19.69 1.67
C GLU A 174 -7.52 19.25 2.62
N ASP A 175 -8.73 19.01 2.09
CA ASP A 175 -9.88 18.62 2.91
C ASP A 175 -9.72 17.23 3.56
N VAL A 176 -8.76 16.44 3.10
CA VAL A 176 -8.46 15.10 3.66
C VAL A 176 -7.14 15.04 4.44
N ARG A 177 -6.43 16.13 4.60
CA ARG A 177 -5.17 16.21 5.37
C ARG A 177 -5.31 15.59 6.78
N TRP A 178 -6.43 15.86 7.44
CA TRP A 178 -6.71 15.33 8.78
C TRP A 178 -6.73 13.79 8.85
N VAL A 179 -7.11 13.11 7.76
CA VAL A 179 -7.10 11.64 7.68
C VAL A 179 -5.66 11.13 7.76
N PHE A 180 -4.75 11.77 7.03
CA PHE A 180 -3.34 11.39 6.99
C PHE A 180 -2.63 11.74 8.31
N ALA A 181 -2.90 12.92 8.85
CA ALA A 181 -2.41 13.32 10.17
C ALA A 181 -2.90 12.38 11.27
N GLY A 182 -4.18 11.95 11.21
CA GLY A 182 -4.77 10.98 12.13
C GLY A 182 -4.07 9.62 12.07
N LEU A 183 -3.79 9.09 10.88
CA LEU A 183 -3.07 7.83 10.74
C LEU A 183 -1.62 7.93 11.24
N ARG A 184 -0.93 9.04 10.95
CA ARG A 184 0.42 9.29 11.46
C ARG A 184 0.45 9.33 12.99
N LYS A 185 -0.51 10.06 13.60
CA LYS A 185 -0.62 10.09 15.05
C LYS A 185 -0.80 8.71 15.64
N LEU A 186 -1.72 7.91 15.07
CA LEU A 186 -1.97 6.54 15.51
C LEU A 186 -0.72 5.67 15.40
N LEU A 187 0.05 5.76 14.29
CA LEU A 187 1.29 5.02 14.11
C LEU A 187 2.32 5.38 15.20
N ILE A 188 2.48 6.68 15.50
CA ILE A 188 3.39 7.15 16.54
C ILE A 188 2.95 6.64 17.92
N ASP A 189 1.66 6.70 18.22
CA ASP A 189 1.14 6.29 19.52
C ASP A 189 1.28 4.78 19.73
N ILE A 190 1.01 3.96 18.70
CA ILE A 190 1.26 2.50 18.74
C ILE A 190 2.76 2.19 18.85
N GLY A 191 3.61 2.94 18.12
CA GLY A 191 5.05 2.74 18.18
C GLY A 191 5.66 2.95 19.58
N LYS A 192 5.07 3.83 20.40
CA LYS A 192 5.49 4.06 21.80
C LYS A 192 5.20 2.88 22.73
N GLU A 193 4.24 2.01 22.36
CA GLU A 193 3.91 0.81 23.14
C GLU A 193 5.02 -0.25 23.13
N ASN A 194 5.99 -0.13 22.21
CA ASN A 194 7.13 -1.05 22.07
C ASN A 194 6.73 -2.53 22.06
N ILE A 195 5.75 -2.87 21.25
CA ILE A 195 5.21 -4.23 21.15
C ILE A 195 6.17 -5.10 20.34
N ASP A 196 6.57 -6.25 20.87
CA ASP A 196 7.44 -7.20 20.19
C ASP A 196 6.84 -7.65 18.84
N ASN A 197 7.71 -7.87 17.84
CA ASN A 197 7.34 -8.31 16.48
C ASN A 197 6.52 -7.29 15.67
N ILE A 198 6.42 -6.03 16.15
CA ILE A 198 5.69 -4.95 15.49
C ILE A 198 6.66 -3.82 15.12
N ASP A 199 6.74 -3.50 13.83
CA ASP A 199 7.51 -2.36 13.32
C ASP A 199 6.53 -1.30 12.80
N MET A 200 6.52 -0.10 13.39
CA MET A 200 5.72 1.03 12.92
C MET A 200 6.53 1.92 11.95
N GLU A 201 7.00 1.29 10.84
CA GLU A 201 7.90 1.89 9.85
C GLU A 201 7.13 2.53 8.69
N TYR A 202 6.05 1.86 8.20
CA TYR A 202 5.37 2.27 6.99
C TYR A 202 4.03 2.96 7.23
N LEU A 203 3.86 4.10 6.55
CA LEU A 203 2.58 4.77 6.36
C LEU A 203 2.19 4.68 4.88
N SER A 204 1.30 3.72 4.57
CA SER A 204 0.75 3.57 3.23
C SER A 204 -0.53 4.41 3.11
N MET A 205 -0.40 5.61 2.57
CA MET A 205 -1.49 6.54 2.38
C MET A 205 -1.18 7.52 1.23
N GLY A 206 -2.22 8.06 0.60
CA GLY A 206 -2.10 8.92 -0.57
C GLY A 206 -2.19 8.16 -1.90
N MET A 207 -3.00 8.73 -2.80
CA MET A 207 -3.27 8.25 -4.15
C MET A 207 -3.03 9.36 -5.18
N SER A 208 -3.37 9.16 -6.45
CA SER A 208 -3.08 10.08 -7.55
C SER A 208 -3.47 11.55 -7.29
N ASN A 209 -4.51 11.79 -6.49
CA ASN A 209 -5.03 13.15 -6.26
C ASN A 209 -4.50 13.81 -4.98
N ASP A 210 -4.07 13.01 -3.99
CA ASP A 210 -3.79 13.49 -2.63
C ASP A 210 -2.44 13.04 -2.06
N PHE A 211 -1.60 12.36 -2.87
CA PHE A 211 -0.33 11.81 -2.38
C PHE A 211 0.66 12.87 -1.89
N GLU A 212 0.62 14.10 -2.41
CA GLU A 212 1.49 15.19 -1.98
C GLU A 212 1.19 15.57 -0.54
N ILE A 213 -0.10 15.76 -0.22
CA ILE A 213 -0.57 16.03 1.13
C ILE A 213 -0.25 14.85 2.06
N ALA A 214 -0.44 13.61 1.58
CA ALA A 214 -0.07 12.43 2.34
C ALA A 214 1.44 12.37 2.66
N ILE A 215 2.32 12.75 1.73
CA ILE A 215 3.77 12.83 1.96
C ILE A 215 4.07 13.91 3.01
N GLU A 216 3.47 15.07 2.91
CA GLU A 216 3.63 16.15 3.89
C GLU A 216 3.22 15.69 5.29
N GLU A 217 2.17 14.88 5.40
CA GLU A 217 1.69 14.30 6.66
C GLU A 217 2.43 13.02 7.09
N GLY A 218 3.44 12.57 6.36
CA GLY A 218 4.27 11.49 6.84
C GLY A 218 4.30 10.22 6.00
N SER A 219 3.50 10.12 4.93
CA SER A 219 3.53 8.95 4.06
C SER A 219 4.94 8.64 3.56
N ASN A 220 5.29 7.36 3.57
CA ASN A 220 6.47 6.82 2.91
C ASN A 220 6.14 5.71 1.91
N ILE A 221 4.83 5.39 1.74
CA ILE A 221 4.34 4.55 0.65
C ILE A 221 3.12 5.24 0.03
N VAL A 222 3.22 5.64 -1.24
CA VAL A 222 2.11 6.22 -2.01
C VAL A 222 1.64 5.25 -3.09
N ARG A 223 0.31 5.21 -3.36
CA ARG A 223 -0.31 4.25 -4.29
C ARG A 223 -0.88 5.00 -5.49
N ILE A 224 -0.14 5.02 -6.59
CA ILE A 224 -0.43 5.87 -7.73
C ILE A 224 -0.86 5.03 -8.93
N GLY A 225 -2.06 5.24 -9.44
CA GLY A 225 -2.60 4.54 -10.61
C GLY A 225 -2.79 5.46 -11.80
N THR A 226 -3.87 6.21 -11.80
CA THR A 226 -4.29 7.06 -12.94
C THR A 226 -3.24 8.09 -13.34
N ALA A 227 -2.49 8.63 -12.39
CA ALA A 227 -1.44 9.60 -12.71
C ALA A 227 -0.21 8.97 -13.42
N ILE A 228 -0.01 7.63 -13.35
CA ILE A 228 1.01 6.91 -14.11
C ILE A 228 0.43 6.38 -15.43
N PHE A 229 -0.66 5.63 -15.35
CA PHE A 229 -1.19 4.82 -16.47
C PHE A 229 -2.26 5.53 -17.32
N GLY A 230 -2.67 6.75 -16.93
CA GLY A 230 -3.77 7.46 -17.59
C GLY A 230 -5.16 7.00 -17.10
N ILE A 231 -6.20 7.64 -17.66
CA ILE A 231 -7.61 7.27 -17.44
C ILE A 231 -7.86 5.92 -18.13
N ARG A 232 -8.64 5.07 -17.49
CA ARG A 232 -8.93 3.70 -17.90
C ARG A 232 -10.30 3.59 -18.53
#